data_fd5a67bb799f2ec521111c0991e1bbb8
#
_entry.id   fd5a67bb799f2ec521111c0991e1bbb8
#
_cell.length_a   1.000
_cell.length_b   1.000
_cell.length_c   1.000
_cell.angle_alpha   90.00
_cell.angle_beta   90.00
_cell.angle_gamma   90.00
#
_symmetry.space_group_name_H-M   'P 1'
#
loop_
_entity.id
_entity.type
_entity.pdbx_description
1 polymer ?
#
loop_
_entity_poly.entity_id
_entity_poly.type
_entity_poly.pdbx_seq_one_letter_code
_entity_poly.pdbx_strand_id
1 'polypeptide(L)'
;MESTNAIIYLDIDKDSPRVNFWYPSNLPEDYRNYIAEECISIISGDPTFIPEILLIFPISPLKIKVLIKYFKREQSTVNEGSSKSAIIFIFAEEEDQIYYRYMSYIDSYFSKTVSTLLILEENRPSEEVVHDEIVKLFMILCNLTDYLSAKSEYVPEKVEASRKFSYDKQPEKRKFKVVVLGDPRVGKTSTILRFTDNVFLRAYIPTMGLNITQKIFDIDTIIVELVLWDIGGQTKFELIRKKFYEGASIILVLFDLSNAMSFANVPKWYQDIKNYMKDDQALKGYLIGNKNDLIKKRIVSESDAIKLAYTLDLEYLEISALTGDNVENTFQKIAKKLLRY
;
A
#
# COMPACT_ATOMS: atom_id res chain seq x y z
N MET A 1 6.15 -25.62 8.41
CA MET A 1 6.80 -24.45 7.79
C MET A 1 7.23 -23.55 8.92
N GLU A 2 8.51 -23.22 8.99
CA GLU A 2 8.99 -22.25 9.97
C GLU A 2 8.30 -20.91 9.69
N SER A 3 7.93 -20.20 10.75
CA SER A 3 7.25 -18.90 10.68
C SER A 3 8.02 -17.96 9.75
N THR A 4 7.34 -17.41 8.74
CA THR A 4 7.91 -16.45 7.78
C THR A 4 8.15 -15.08 8.43
N ASN A 5 7.68 -14.91 9.68
CA ASN A 5 7.71 -13.63 10.37
C ASN A 5 9.12 -13.26 10.82
N ALA A 6 9.51 -12.05 10.53
CA ALA A 6 10.78 -11.48 10.96
C ALA A 6 10.65 -9.98 11.19
N ILE A 7 11.60 -9.39 11.91
CA ILE A 7 11.68 -7.95 12.11
C ILE A 7 13.10 -7.46 11.81
N ILE A 8 13.19 -6.30 11.18
CA ILE A 8 14.45 -5.62 10.86
C ILE A 8 14.38 -4.20 11.41
N TYR A 9 15.46 -3.76 12.07
CA TYR A 9 15.68 -2.38 12.45
C TYR A 9 16.89 -1.84 11.70
N LEU A 10 16.74 -0.67 11.07
CA LEU A 10 17.78 -0.08 10.24
C LEU A 10 17.85 1.43 10.38
N ASP A 11 19.03 1.98 10.09
CA ASP A 11 19.26 3.38 9.84
C ASP A 11 19.36 3.65 8.34
N ILE A 12 19.05 4.88 7.93
CA ILE A 12 19.07 5.32 6.55
C ILE A 12 20.09 6.47 6.44
N ASP A 13 21.21 6.19 5.80
CA ASP A 13 22.25 7.19 5.54
C ASP A 13 22.29 7.48 4.04
N LYS A 14 22.01 8.73 3.65
CA LYS A 14 22.05 9.21 2.25
C LYS A 14 21.36 8.26 1.26
N ASP A 15 20.14 7.84 1.60
CA ASP A 15 19.31 6.88 0.83
C ASP A 15 19.87 5.46 0.73
N SER A 16 20.81 5.08 1.61
CA SER A 16 21.30 3.71 1.73
C SER A 16 20.91 3.11 3.08
N PRO A 17 20.40 1.85 3.10
CA PRO A 17 20.07 1.18 4.35
C PRO A 17 21.33 0.68 5.06
N ARG A 18 21.35 0.85 6.37
CA ARG A 18 22.27 0.17 7.27
C ARG A 18 21.46 -0.65 8.25
N VAL A 19 21.44 -1.97 8.05
CA VAL A 19 20.74 -2.88 8.96
C VAL A 19 21.52 -2.99 10.26
N ASN A 20 20.90 -2.55 11.37
CA ASN A 20 21.51 -2.54 12.70
C ASN A 20 21.10 -3.78 13.51
N PHE A 21 19.86 -4.27 13.33
CA PHE A 21 19.35 -5.42 14.07
C PHE A 21 18.28 -6.17 13.26
N TRP A 22 18.18 -7.48 13.50
CA TRP A 22 17.15 -8.35 12.93
C TRP A 22 16.84 -9.53 13.85
N TYR A 23 15.61 -9.99 13.76
CA TYR A 23 15.16 -11.19 14.48
C TYR A 23 14.14 -11.96 13.61
N PRO A 24 14.20 -13.31 13.54
CA PRO A 24 15.15 -14.20 14.19
C PRO A 24 16.57 -14.09 13.59
N SER A 25 17.58 -14.53 14.36
CA SER A 25 19.00 -14.36 14.02
C SER A 25 19.46 -15.14 12.79
N ASN A 26 18.70 -16.16 12.37
CA ASN A 26 18.98 -17.00 11.20
C ASN A 26 18.51 -16.37 9.85
N LEU A 27 18.00 -15.13 9.85
CA LEU A 27 17.58 -14.44 8.64
C LEU A 27 18.81 -14.15 7.72
N PRO A 28 18.87 -14.67 6.48
CA PRO A 28 20.04 -14.54 5.61
C PRO A 28 20.39 -13.08 5.30
N GLU A 29 21.68 -12.78 5.15
CA GLU A 29 22.15 -11.41 4.92
C GLU A 29 21.64 -10.82 3.61
N ASP A 30 21.78 -11.55 2.51
CA ASP A 30 21.30 -11.11 1.19
C ASP A 30 19.79 -10.82 1.21
N TYR A 31 19.03 -11.62 1.95
CA TYR A 31 17.59 -11.45 2.09
C TYR A 31 17.24 -10.17 2.87
N ARG A 32 17.95 -9.89 3.99
CA ARG A 32 17.76 -8.66 4.79
C ARG A 32 18.08 -7.42 3.99
N ASN A 33 19.23 -7.43 3.28
CA ASN A 33 19.70 -6.29 2.51
C ASN A 33 18.74 -5.99 1.35
N TYR A 34 18.29 -7.02 0.63
CA TYR A 34 17.31 -6.86 -0.43
C TYR A 34 15.99 -6.24 0.07
N ILE A 35 15.45 -6.73 1.20
CA ILE A 35 14.24 -6.15 1.80
C ILE A 35 14.47 -4.70 2.23
N ALA A 36 15.61 -4.39 2.83
CA ALA A 36 15.96 -3.04 3.26
C ALA A 36 16.04 -2.06 2.08
N GLU A 37 16.67 -2.45 0.98
CA GLU A 37 16.77 -1.65 -0.25
C GLU A 37 15.40 -1.39 -0.88
N GLU A 38 14.56 -2.43 -1.03
CA GLU A 38 13.20 -2.28 -1.56
C GLU A 38 12.37 -1.31 -0.69
N CYS A 39 12.47 -1.44 0.63
CA CYS A 39 11.76 -0.57 1.56
C CYS A 39 12.21 0.90 1.45
N ILE A 40 13.50 1.16 1.31
CA ILE A 40 14.01 2.53 1.19
C ILE A 40 13.66 3.16 -0.15
N SER A 41 13.54 2.37 -1.21
CA SER A 41 13.13 2.86 -2.54
C SER A 41 11.80 3.63 -2.50
N ILE A 42 10.93 3.36 -1.52
CA ILE A 42 9.64 4.05 -1.32
C ILE A 42 9.82 5.53 -0.94
N ILE A 43 10.87 5.85 -0.20
CA ILE A 43 11.15 7.20 0.31
C ILE A 43 12.33 7.87 -0.38
N SER A 44 12.98 7.19 -1.35
CA SER A 44 14.09 7.74 -2.12
C SER A 44 13.64 8.94 -2.97
N GLY A 45 14.54 9.91 -3.16
CA GLY A 45 14.30 11.11 -3.96
C GLY A 45 13.99 12.38 -3.18
N ASP A 46 13.66 12.31 -1.87
CA ASP A 46 13.58 13.49 -1.01
C ASP A 46 14.21 13.22 0.36
N PRO A 47 15.41 13.78 0.60
CA PRO A 47 16.12 13.53 1.85
C PRO A 47 15.40 14.08 3.10
N THR A 48 14.41 14.94 2.93
CA THR A 48 13.65 15.53 4.05
C THR A 48 12.35 14.79 4.36
N PHE A 49 11.88 13.94 3.44
CA PHE A 49 10.61 13.26 3.58
C PHE A 49 10.72 11.98 4.44
N ILE A 50 9.87 11.88 5.46
CA ILE A 50 9.67 10.67 6.27
C ILE A 50 8.17 10.48 6.46
N PRO A 51 7.59 9.37 5.99
CA PRO A 51 6.21 9.04 6.29
C PRO A 51 6.04 8.74 7.77
N GLU A 52 5.26 9.53 8.50
CA GLU A 52 4.95 9.28 9.93
C GLU A 52 3.93 8.16 10.14
N ILE A 53 3.45 7.57 9.07
CA ILE A 53 2.42 6.53 9.05
C ILE A 53 3.04 5.15 8.90
N LEU A 54 2.33 4.12 9.40
CA LEU A 54 2.66 2.73 9.11
C LEU A 54 2.26 2.40 7.66
N LEU A 55 3.18 1.84 6.88
CA LEU A 55 2.96 1.43 5.50
C LEU A 55 2.89 -0.09 5.41
N ILE A 56 2.04 -0.62 4.51
CA ILE A 56 2.13 -2.01 4.02
C ILE A 56 2.76 -1.96 2.63
N PHE A 57 3.78 -2.78 2.42
CA PHE A 57 4.49 -2.88 1.16
C PHE A 57 4.72 -4.33 0.75
N PRO A 58 4.36 -4.74 -0.50
CA PRO A 58 4.63 -6.08 -1.00
C PRO A 58 6.05 -6.20 -1.56
N ILE A 59 6.70 -7.32 -1.28
CA ILE A 59 7.99 -7.70 -1.89
C ILE A 59 7.77 -8.97 -2.71
N SER A 60 7.30 -8.77 -3.94
CA SER A 60 6.78 -9.82 -4.82
C SER A 60 7.71 -10.97 -5.12
N PRO A 61 9.00 -10.75 -5.40
CA PRO A 61 9.88 -11.86 -5.70
C PRO A 61 9.96 -12.87 -4.57
N LEU A 62 9.68 -12.40 -3.33
CA LEU A 62 9.75 -13.21 -2.12
C LEU A 62 8.39 -13.70 -1.63
N LYS A 63 7.27 -13.27 -2.25
CA LYS A 63 5.88 -13.56 -1.80
C LYS A 63 5.63 -13.20 -0.34
N ILE A 64 6.17 -12.08 0.08
CA ILE A 64 5.99 -11.52 1.42
C ILE A 64 5.46 -10.10 1.34
N LYS A 65 4.90 -9.64 2.43
CA LYS A 65 4.60 -8.23 2.69
C LYS A 65 5.34 -7.74 3.92
N VAL A 66 5.52 -6.45 4.00
CA VAL A 66 6.17 -5.82 5.13
C VAL A 66 5.32 -4.68 5.68
N LEU A 67 5.33 -4.53 6.99
CA LEU A 67 4.89 -3.31 7.68
C LEU A 67 6.12 -2.47 7.95
N ILE A 68 6.09 -1.19 7.54
CA ILE A 68 7.23 -0.29 7.70
C ILE A 68 6.79 0.94 8.47
N LYS A 69 7.53 1.25 9.54
CA LYS A 69 7.43 2.51 10.28
C LYS A 69 8.74 3.25 10.19
N TYR A 70 8.73 4.40 9.51
CA TYR A 70 9.88 5.31 9.46
C TYR A 70 9.77 6.33 10.58
N PHE A 71 10.92 6.82 11.05
CA PHE A 71 10.99 7.89 12.05
C PHE A 71 12.31 8.65 11.98
N LYS A 72 12.32 9.88 12.53
CA LYS A 72 13.51 10.71 12.66
C LYS A 72 14.17 10.46 14.01
N ARG A 73 15.51 10.46 13.99
CA ARG A 73 16.33 10.48 15.19
C ARG A 73 17.05 11.82 15.27
N GLU A 74 17.01 12.49 16.40
CA GLU A 74 17.79 13.67 16.65
C GLU A 74 19.21 13.25 17.06
N GLN A 75 20.22 13.60 16.26
CA GLN A 75 21.60 13.33 16.65
C GLN A 75 22.10 14.41 17.63
N SER A 76 22.77 13.95 18.70
CA SER A 76 23.25 14.81 19.80
C SER A 76 24.46 15.71 19.42
N THR A 77 24.89 15.75 18.18
CA THR A 77 26.03 16.56 17.71
C THR A 77 25.58 17.63 16.73
N VAL A 78 26.01 18.86 17.01
CA VAL A 78 25.59 20.13 16.37
C VAL A 78 25.86 20.20 14.84
N ASN A 79 26.56 19.25 14.24
CA ASN A 79 27.02 19.30 12.84
C ASN A 79 26.51 18.16 11.92
N GLU A 80 25.76 17.19 12.42
CA GLU A 80 25.18 16.13 11.60
C GLU A 80 23.66 16.19 11.70
N GLY A 81 23.00 16.42 10.56
CA GLY A 81 21.56 16.57 10.47
C GLY A 81 20.79 15.32 10.98
N SER A 82 19.50 15.44 11.19
CA SER A 82 18.62 14.35 11.67
C SER A 82 18.83 13.08 10.84
N SER A 83 19.17 11.95 11.49
CA SER A 83 19.22 10.63 10.85
C SER A 83 17.82 10.05 10.73
N LYS A 84 17.61 9.22 9.71
CA LYS A 84 16.36 8.50 9.49
C LYS A 84 16.54 7.05 9.92
N SER A 85 15.49 6.46 10.48
CA SER A 85 15.48 5.04 10.82
C SER A 85 14.15 4.40 10.42
N ALA A 86 14.13 3.08 10.33
CA ALA A 86 12.91 2.33 10.08
C ALA A 86 12.87 1.01 10.85
N ILE A 87 11.65 0.62 11.22
CA ILE A 87 11.33 -0.71 11.72
C ILE A 87 10.48 -1.40 10.66
N ILE A 88 10.92 -2.59 10.22
CA ILE A 88 10.28 -3.39 9.18
C ILE A 88 9.84 -4.71 9.81
N PHE A 89 8.55 -5.01 9.80
CA PHE A 89 8.03 -6.32 10.17
C PHE A 89 7.62 -7.08 8.91
N ILE A 90 8.12 -8.30 8.75
CA ILE A 90 7.95 -9.16 7.58
C ILE A 90 6.91 -10.22 7.91
N PHE A 91 5.99 -10.50 6.96
CA PHE A 91 4.97 -11.53 7.09
C PHE A 91 4.61 -12.15 5.74
N ALA A 92 3.97 -13.32 5.76
CA ALA A 92 3.51 -13.99 4.55
C ALA A 92 2.39 -13.20 3.86
N GLU A 93 2.38 -13.21 2.51
CA GLU A 93 1.39 -12.46 1.73
C GLU A 93 -0.06 -12.91 2.03
N GLU A 94 -0.26 -14.18 2.37
CA GLU A 94 -1.57 -14.74 2.70
C GLU A 94 -2.17 -14.20 4.01
N GLU A 95 -1.35 -13.61 4.88
CA GLU A 95 -1.78 -13.07 6.20
C GLU A 95 -2.24 -11.61 6.15
N ASP A 96 -2.16 -10.96 5.00
CA ASP A 96 -2.29 -9.51 4.85
C ASP A 96 -3.63 -8.93 5.33
N GLN A 97 -4.74 -9.70 5.20
CA GLN A 97 -6.06 -9.27 5.61
C GLN A 97 -6.15 -8.93 7.11
N ILE A 98 -5.41 -9.64 7.95
CA ILE A 98 -5.34 -9.38 9.39
C ILE A 98 -4.69 -8.00 9.60
N TYR A 99 -3.59 -7.72 8.90
CA TYR A 99 -2.87 -6.47 9.02
C TYR A 99 -3.69 -5.29 8.51
N TYR A 100 -4.40 -5.42 7.38
CA TYR A 100 -5.33 -4.39 6.91
C TYR A 100 -6.45 -4.11 7.92
N ARG A 101 -7.04 -5.16 8.48
CA ARG A 101 -8.15 -5.05 9.42
C ARG A 101 -7.78 -4.35 10.73
N TYR A 102 -6.58 -4.58 11.21
CA TYR A 102 -6.13 -4.09 12.52
C TYR A 102 -5.01 -3.05 12.43
N MET A 103 -4.80 -2.44 11.26
CA MET A 103 -3.71 -1.50 10.97
C MET A 103 -3.55 -0.40 12.03
N SER A 104 -4.64 0.27 12.44
CA SER A 104 -4.55 1.35 13.44
C SER A 104 -4.13 0.86 14.82
N TYR A 105 -4.53 -0.36 15.17
CA TYR A 105 -4.12 -0.99 16.41
C TYR A 105 -2.64 -1.39 16.36
N ILE A 106 -2.21 -1.95 15.25
CA ILE A 106 -0.82 -2.33 14.99
C ILE A 106 0.08 -1.09 14.96
N ASP A 107 -0.34 0.00 14.28
CA ASP A 107 0.41 1.27 14.25
C ASP A 107 0.63 1.84 15.66
N SER A 108 -0.29 1.62 16.61
CA SER A 108 -0.12 2.05 17.98
C SER A 108 1.06 1.37 18.68
N TYR A 109 1.32 0.08 18.40
CA TYR A 109 2.48 -0.63 18.93
C TYR A 109 3.78 -0.13 18.32
N PHE A 110 3.82 0.04 16.99
CA PHE A 110 4.98 0.62 16.33
C PHE A 110 5.30 2.02 16.88
N SER A 111 4.29 2.88 17.00
CA SER A 111 4.45 4.24 17.51
C SER A 111 4.94 4.27 18.96
N LYS A 112 4.46 3.34 19.81
CA LYS A 112 4.93 3.18 21.17
C LYS A 112 6.40 2.75 21.21
N THR A 113 6.78 1.75 20.41
CA THR A 113 8.17 1.30 20.32
C THR A 113 9.08 2.42 19.82
N VAL A 114 8.69 3.16 18.77
CA VAL A 114 9.46 4.31 18.28
C VAL A 114 9.65 5.35 19.39
N SER A 115 8.60 5.72 20.13
CA SER A 115 8.70 6.66 21.26
C SER A 115 9.65 6.14 22.33
N THR A 116 9.63 4.85 22.63
CA THR A 116 10.55 4.24 23.61
C THR A 116 12.00 4.30 23.11
N LEU A 117 12.24 3.98 21.82
CA LEU A 117 13.58 4.05 21.23
C LEU A 117 14.15 5.48 21.27
N LEU A 118 13.34 6.49 20.94
CA LEU A 118 13.77 7.90 20.98
C LEU A 118 14.14 8.33 22.40
N ILE A 119 13.36 7.95 23.41
CA ILE A 119 13.68 8.23 24.82
C ILE A 119 14.96 7.51 25.26
N LEU A 120 15.14 6.26 24.84
CA LEU A 120 16.33 5.49 25.16
C LEU A 120 17.59 6.15 24.56
N GLU A 121 17.54 6.62 23.33
CA GLU A 121 18.67 7.26 22.64
C GLU A 121 19.20 8.50 23.36
N GLU A 122 18.31 9.31 23.99
CA GLU A 122 18.73 10.45 24.81
C GLU A 122 19.66 10.02 25.95
N ASN A 123 19.51 8.80 26.45
CA ASN A 123 20.29 8.24 27.54
C ASN A 123 21.49 7.37 27.09
N ARG A 124 21.81 7.31 25.79
CA ARG A 124 22.87 6.48 25.19
C ARG A 124 22.80 5.02 25.66
N PRO A 125 21.74 4.28 25.29
CA PRO A 125 21.52 2.91 25.73
C PRO A 125 22.60 1.98 25.15
N SER A 126 22.78 0.81 25.78
CA SER A 126 23.51 -0.27 25.11
C SER A 126 22.69 -0.79 23.91
N GLU A 127 23.37 -1.33 22.91
CA GLU A 127 22.70 -1.97 21.76
C GLU A 127 21.72 -3.05 22.18
N GLU A 128 22.04 -3.81 23.24
CA GLU A 128 21.19 -4.86 23.78
C GLU A 128 19.81 -4.35 24.23
N VAL A 129 19.73 -3.18 24.85
CA VAL A 129 18.46 -2.58 25.28
C VAL A 129 17.59 -2.19 24.10
N VAL A 130 18.21 -1.67 23.02
CA VAL A 130 17.51 -1.34 21.76
C VAL A 130 16.99 -2.63 21.10
N HIS A 131 17.82 -3.66 21.03
CA HIS A 131 17.45 -4.97 20.46
C HIS A 131 16.29 -5.61 21.21
N ASP A 132 16.31 -5.59 22.54
CA ASP A 132 15.23 -6.12 23.39
C ASP A 132 13.88 -5.44 23.09
N GLU A 133 13.87 -4.12 22.86
CA GLU A 133 12.64 -3.39 22.56
C GLU A 133 12.09 -3.77 21.19
N ILE A 134 12.96 -3.99 20.19
CA ILE A 134 12.56 -4.49 18.87
C ILE A 134 12.01 -5.90 18.93
N VAL A 135 12.65 -6.79 19.72
CA VAL A 135 12.16 -8.17 19.93
C VAL A 135 10.81 -8.19 20.65
N LYS A 136 10.58 -7.30 21.62
CA LYS A 136 9.26 -7.17 22.27
C LYS A 136 8.18 -6.79 21.25
N LEU A 137 8.45 -5.84 20.36
CA LEU A 137 7.50 -5.50 19.28
C LEU A 137 7.22 -6.72 18.40
N PHE A 138 8.26 -7.44 17.98
CA PHE A 138 8.12 -8.67 17.20
C PHE A 138 7.19 -9.68 17.86
N MET A 139 7.44 -10.00 19.15
CA MET A 139 6.63 -10.95 19.90
C MET A 139 5.17 -10.50 20.06
N ILE A 140 4.95 -9.20 20.27
CA ILE A 140 3.59 -8.63 20.32
C ILE A 140 2.86 -8.81 19.00
N LEU A 141 3.53 -8.55 17.87
CA LEU A 141 2.92 -8.68 16.55
C LEU A 141 2.61 -10.13 16.20
N CYS A 142 3.52 -11.07 16.47
CA CYS A 142 3.27 -12.50 16.25
C CYS A 142 2.11 -13.03 17.12
N ASN A 143 2.11 -12.73 18.42
CA ASN A 143 1.02 -13.13 19.31
C ASN A 143 -0.33 -12.52 18.90
N LEU A 144 -0.33 -11.28 18.40
CA LEU A 144 -1.53 -10.61 17.92
C LEU A 144 -2.07 -11.30 16.68
N THR A 145 -1.22 -11.64 15.71
CA THR A 145 -1.65 -12.34 14.50
C THR A 145 -2.18 -13.74 14.79
N ASP A 146 -1.52 -14.50 15.65
CA ASP A 146 -1.99 -15.82 16.09
C ASP A 146 -3.37 -15.73 16.76
N TYR A 147 -3.55 -14.77 17.67
CA TYR A 147 -4.82 -14.54 18.36
C TYR A 147 -5.94 -14.12 17.40
N LEU A 148 -5.64 -13.25 16.43
CA LEU A 148 -6.62 -12.74 15.46
C LEU A 148 -6.96 -13.80 14.41
N SER A 149 -5.99 -14.62 13.99
CA SER A 149 -6.20 -15.74 13.09
C SER A 149 -7.12 -16.80 13.72
N ALA A 150 -6.92 -17.11 14.99
CA ALA A 150 -7.76 -18.05 15.72
C ALA A 150 -9.22 -17.59 15.91
N LYS A 151 -9.47 -16.27 15.87
CA LYS A 151 -10.82 -15.67 15.97
C LYS A 151 -11.49 -15.38 14.63
N SER A 152 -10.73 -15.46 13.54
CA SER A 152 -11.25 -15.22 12.20
C SER A 152 -11.98 -16.46 11.70
N GLU A 153 -13.28 -16.35 11.39
CA GLU A 153 -14.08 -17.39 10.68
C GLU A 153 -13.63 -17.55 9.21
N TYR A 154 -12.52 -16.96 8.82
CA TYR A 154 -12.02 -16.96 7.46
C TYR A 154 -11.14 -18.18 7.20
N VAL A 155 -11.62 -19.06 6.33
CA VAL A 155 -10.81 -20.12 5.70
C VAL A 155 -10.37 -19.58 4.33
N PRO A 156 -9.06 -19.39 4.08
CA PRO A 156 -8.62 -18.98 2.74
C PRO A 156 -8.93 -20.09 1.73
N GLU A 157 -9.74 -19.78 0.70
CA GLU A 157 -9.83 -20.63 -0.47
C GLU A 157 -8.45 -20.67 -1.13
N LYS A 158 -7.84 -21.85 -1.11
CA LYS A 158 -6.58 -22.10 -1.85
C LYS A 158 -6.86 -21.99 -3.34
N VAL A 159 -6.50 -20.88 -3.93
CA VAL A 159 -6.39 -20.76 -5.38
C VAL A 159 -5.11 -21.50 -5.79
N GLU A 160 -5.26 -22.69 -6.34
CA GLU A 160 -4.15 -23.43 -6.95
C GLU A 160 -3.60 -22.63 -8.14
N ALA A 161 -2.46 -21.99 -7.92
CA ALA A 161 -1.66 -21.40 -8.98
C ALA A 161 -0.87 -22.52 -9.70
N SER A 162 -1.54 -23.24 -10.62
CA SER A 162 -0.88 -24.22 -11.47
C SER A 162 -1.03 -23.86 -12.95
N ARG A 163 -0.07 -23.10 -13.47
CA ARG A 163 0.31 -23.22 -14.89
C ARG A 163 1.83 -23.14 -15.02
N LYS A 164 2.45 -24.30 -15.26
CA LYS A 164 3.83 -24.38 -15.77
C LYS A 164 3.82 -23.90 -17.21
N PHE A 165 4.44 -22.76 -17.46
CA PHE A 165 4.78 -22.36 -18.82
C PHE A 165 6.26 -22.64 -19.06
N SER A 166 6.55 -23.37 -20.16
CA SER A 166 7.88 -23.50 -20.71
C SER A 166 8.10 -22.31 -21.65
N TYR A 167 8.95 -21.38 -21.29
CA TYR A 167 9.35 -20.27 -22.16
C TYR A 167 10.84 -20.36 -22.47
N ASP A 168 11.15 -20.44 -23.75
CA ASP A 168 12.52 -20.37 -24.30
C ASP A 168 13.06 -18.91 -24.38
N LYS A 169 12.22 -17.91 -24.02
CA LYS A 169 12.60 -16.49 -23.86
C LYS A 169 11.98 -15.98 -22.56
N GLN A 170 12.75 -15.24 -21.76
CA GLN A 170 12.19 -14.55 -20.60
C GLN A 170 11.10 -13.58 -21.10
N PRO A 171 9.85 -13.68 -20.61
CA PRO A 171 8.78 -12.80 -21.03
C PRO A 171 9.09 -11.36 -20.63
N GLU A 172 8.74 -10.42 -21.51
CA GLU A 172 8.85 -8.98 -21.19
C GLU A 172 7.99 -8.67 -19.97
N LYS A 173 8.57 -8.05 -18.95
CA LYS A 173 7.86 -7.65 -17.74
C LYS A 173 7.70 -6.12 -17.74
N ARG A 174 6.46 -5.64 -17.58
CA ARG A 174 6.14 -4.22 -17.43
C ARG A 174 5.43 -3.95 -16.12
N LYS A 175 5.93 -2.96 -15.39
CA LYS A 175 5.42 -2.53 -14.09
C LYS A 175 4.77 -1.15 -14.21
N PHE A 176 3.56 -1.01 -13.67
CA PHE A 176 2.79 0.22 -13.73
C PHE A 176 2.26 0.61 -12.36
N LYS A 177 2.42 1.87 -12.01
CA LYS A 177 1.89 2.47 -10.78
C LYS A 177 0.46 2.97 -11.01
N VAL A 178 -0.49 2.43 -10.27
CA VAL A 178 -1.90 2.81 -10.29
C VAL A 178 -2.24 3.52 -8.99
N VAL A 179 -2.60 4.78 -9.04
CA VAL A 179 -2.99 5.56 -7.86
C VAL A 179 -4.50 5.60 -7.74
N VAL A 180 -5.02 5.20 -6.58
CA VAL A 180 -6.46 5.12 -6.30
C VAL A 180 -6.87 6.23 -5.32
N LEU A 181 -7.77 7.11 -5.78
CA LEU A 181 -8.20 8.34 -5.12
C LEU A 181 -9.71 8.35 -4.86
N GLY A 182 -10.16 9.23 -4.00
CA GLY A 182 -11.57 9.45 -3.70
C GLY A 182 -11.85 9.57 -2.19
N ASP A 183 -13.07 9.93 -1.85
CA ASP A 183 -13.52 10.16 -0.49
C ASP A 183 -13.37 8.93 0.41
N PRO A 184 -13.35 9.11 1.75
CA PRO A 184 -13.49 7.98 2.67
C PRO A 184 -14.80 7.21 2.39
N ARG A 185 -14.78 5.89 2.56
CA ARG A 185 -15.94 4.98 2.41
C ARG A 185 -16.49 4.78 0.99
N VAL A 186 -15.88 5.34 -0.05
CA VAL A 186 -16.30 5.06 -1.45
C VAL A 186 -15.92 3.66 -1.91
N GLY A 187 -15.04 2.95 -1.19
CA GLY A 187 -14.66 1.57 -1.45
C GLY A 187 -13.34 1.37 -2.18
N LYS A 188 -12.39 2.31 -2.11
CA LYS A 188 -11.04 2.19 -2.71
C LYS A 188 -10.34 0.90 -2.30
N THR A 189 -10.08 0.73 -1.01
CA THR A 189 -9.48 -0.49 -0.43
C THR A 189 -10.28 -1.75 -0.80
N SER A 190 -11.61 -1.69 -0.70
CA SER A 190 -12.46 -2.83 -1.04
C SER A 190 -12.36 -3.23 -2.51
N THR A 191 -12.21 -2.25 -3.42
CA THR A 191 -12.01 -2.50 -4.86
C THR A 191 -10.66 -3.17 -5.11
N ILE A 192 -9.62 -2.68 -4.46
CA ILE A 192 -8.28 -3.26 -4.54
C ILE A 192 -8.29 -4.71 -4.03
N LEU A 193 -8.77 -4.95 -2.80
CA LEU A 193 -8.84 -6.30 -2.22
C LEU A 193 -9.72 -7.25 -3.04
N ARG A 194 -10.81 -6.75 -3.62
CA ARG A 194 -11.63 -7.55 -4.55
C ARG A 194 -10.84 -7.96 -5.80
N PHE A 195 -10.04 -7.05 -6.36
CA PHE A 195 -9.23 -7.35 -7.54
C PHE A 195 -8.03 -8.24 -7.22
N THR A 196 -7.29 -7.97 -6.13
CA THR A 196 -6.05 -8.69 -5.81
C THR A 196 -6.31 -10.07 -5.22
N ASP A 197 -7.23 -10.17 -4.27
CA ASP A 197 -7.42 -11.35 -3.41
C ASP A 197 -8.82 -11.97 -3.54
N ASN A 198 -9.68 -11.40 -4.37
CA ASN A 198 -11.10 -11.75 -4.49
C ASN A 198 -11.88 -11.69 -3.16
N VAL A 199 -11.49 -10.77 -2.28
CA VAL A 199 -12.03 -10.62 -0.92
C VAL A 199 -12.83 -9.33 -0.78
N PHE A 200 -13.88 -9.36 0.06
CA PHE A 200 -14.63 -8.19 0.50
C PHE A 200 -14.77 -8.18 2.02
N LEU A 201 -14.22 -7.16 2.66
CA LEU A 201 -14.38 -6.95 4.10
C LEU A 201 -15.68 -6.18 4.37
N ARG A 202 -16.66 -6.83 5.05
CA ARG A 202 -17.96 -6.19 5.35
C ARG A 202 -17.85 -5.04 6.36
N ALA A 203 -16.89 -5.10 7.28
CA ALA A 203 -16.66 -4.02 8.22
C ALA A 203 -15.86 -2.89 7.55
N TYR A 204 -16.35 -1.65 7.68
CA TYR A 204 -15.56 -0.49 7.25
C TYR A 204 -14.39 -0.27 8.19
N ILE A 205 -13.20 -0.31 7.63
CA ILE A 205 -11.96 0.03 8.31
C ILE A 205 -11.35 1.20 7.57
N PRO A 206 -11.14 2.35 8.24
CA PRO A 206 -10.48 3.49 7.60
C PRO A 206 -9.06 3.13 7.18
N THR A 207 -8.70 3.41 5.92
CA THR A 207 -7.31 3.28 5.47
C THR A 207 -6.46 4.32 6.19
N MET A 208 -5.52 3.86 7.00
CA MET A 208 -4.57 4.70 7.72
C MET A 208 -3.34 4.91 6.84
N GLY A 209 -3.31 6.06 6.15
CA GLY A 209 -2.16 6.45 5.34
C GLY A 209 -2.15 5.85 3.93
N LEU A 210 -1.21 4.98 3.65
CA LEU A 210 -0.98 4.37 2.34
C LEU A 210 -0.87 2.85 2.47
N ASN A 211 -1.61 2.13 1.61
CA ASN A 211 -1.40 0.70 1.39
C ASN A 211 -0.96 0.50 -0.06
N ILE A 212 0.11 -0.27 -0.25
CA ILE A 212 0.59 -0.65 -1.57
C ILE A 212 0.34 -2.13 -1.74
N THR A 213 -0.36 -2.49 -2.80
CA THR A 213 -0.66 -3.88 -3.16
C THR A 213 -0.31 -4.07 -4.62
N GLN A 214 -0.03 -5.28 -5.04
CA GLN A 214 0.27 -5.57 -6.43
C GLN A 214 -0.49 -6.77 -6.94
N LYS A 215 -0.73 -6.78 -8.23
CA LYS A 215 -1.26 -7.93 -8.98
C LYS A 215 -0.42 -8.15 -10.22
N ILE A 216 0.03 -9.39 -10.40
CA ILE A 216 0.78 -9.81 -11.58
C ILE A 216 -0.14 -10.71 -12.40
N PHE A 217 -0.24 -10.46 -13.69
CA PHE A 217 -1.00 -11.27 -14.62
C PHE A 217 -0.46 -11.13 -16.06
N ASP A 218 -0.78 -12.11 -16.89
CA ASP A 218 -0.32 -12.15 -18.26
C ASP A 218 -1.32 -11.46 -19.19
N ILE A 219 -0.80 -10.62 -20.08
CA ILE A 219 -1.54 -10.10 -21.23
C ILE A 219 -0.75 -10.49 -22.48
N ASP A 220 -1.30 -11.40 -23.27
CA ASP A 220 -0.63 -11.98 -24.43
C ASP A 220 0.72 -12.61 -24.03
N THR A 221 1.85 -12.01 -24.45
CA THR A 221 3.21 -12.48 -24.15
C THR A 221 3.94 -11.61 -23.12
N ILE A 222 3.25 -10.63 -22.51
CA ILE A 222 3.83 -9.67 -21.58
C ILE A 222 3.32 -9.95 -20.17
N ILE A 223 4.23 -10.01 -19.21
CA ILE A 223 3.89 -10.02 -17.80
C ILE A 223 3.63 -8.59 -17.36
N VAL A 224 2.40 -8.30 -16.90
CA VAL A 224 2.01 -7.00 -16.38
C VAL A 224 1.96 -7.06 -14.87
N GLU A 225 2.67 -6.14 -14.23
CA GLU A 225 2.62 -5.90 -12.79
C GLU A 225 1.91 -4.55 -12.53
N LEU A 226 0.71 -4.59 -11.97
CA LEU A 226 0.03 -3.40 -11.46
C LEU A 226 0.35 -3.21 -9.99
N VAL A 227 0.98 -2.09 -9.65
CA VAL A 227 1.23 -1.67 -8.26
C VAL A 227 0.19 -0.65 -7.87
N LEU A 228 -0.73 -1.06 -7.00
CA LEU A 228 -1.93 -0.33 -6.60
C LEU A 228 -1.65 0.46 -5.32
N TRP A 229 -1.74 1.77 -5.40
CA TRP A 229 -1.51 2.69 -4.29
C TRP A 229 -2.85 3.15 -3.73
N ASP A 230 -3.31 2.49 -2.66
CA ASP A 230 -4.53 2.86 -1.91
C ASP A 230 -4.22 3.99 -0.94
N ILE A 231 -4.52 5.20 -1.34
CA ILE A 231 -4.23 6.39 -0.54
C ILE A 231 -5.44 6.71 0.34
N GLY A 232 -5.21 6.82 1.65
CA GLY A 232 -6.24 7.17 2.62
C GLY A 232 -6.94 8.49 2.28
N GLY A 233 -8.28 8.46 2.16
CA GLY A 233 -9.11 9.61 1.77
C GLY A 233 -9.26 10.69 2.86
N GLN A 234 -8.59 10.56 4.02
CA GLN A 234 -8.70 11.53 5.11
C GLN A 234 -7.81 12.76 4.86
N THR A 235 -8.32 13.96 5.20
CA THR A 235 -7.62 15.26 5.01
C THR A 235 -6.28 15.34 5.73
N LYS A 236 -6.14 14.69 6.89
CA LYS A 236 -4.87 14.68 7.65
C LYS A 236 -3.67 14.10 6.88
N PHE A 237 -3.89 13.40 5.77
CA PHE A 237 -2.83 12.84 4.92
C PHE A 237 -2.54 13.67 3.65
N GLU A 238 -3.07 14.90 3.55
CA GLU A 238 -2.95 15.73 2.35
C GLU A 238 -1.50 16.03 1.95
N LEU A 239 -0.64 16.38 2.92
CA LEU A 239 0.77 16.67 2.65
C LEU A 239 1.56 15.44 2.19
N ILE A 240 1.19 14.27 2.73
CA ILE A 240 1.88 13.00 2.41
C ILE A 240 1.45 12.49 1.04
N ARG A 241 0.18 12.65 0.67
CA ARG A 241 -0.36 12.19 -0.63
C ARG A 241 0.43 12.70 -1.83
N LYS A 242 0.91 13.93 -1.75
CA LYS A 242 1.67 14.59 -2.83
C LYS A 242 2.84 13.75 -3.33
N LYS A 243 3.63 13.20 -2.41
CA LYS A 243 4.76 12.32 -2.72
C LYS A 243 4.33 11.01 -3.37
N PHE A 244 3.15 10.52 -3.00
CA PHE A 244 2.63 9.27 -3.51
C PHE A 244 2.03 9.37 -4.92
N TYR A 245 1.84 10.58 -5.44
CA TYR A 245 1.37 10.80 -6.80
C TYR A 245 2.49 10.69 -7.85
N GLU A 246 3.72 10.96 -7.44
CA GLU A 246 4.88 10.95 -8.35
C GLU A 246 5.05 9.57 -9.01
N GLY A 247 5.30 9.58 -10.33
CA GLY A 247 5.47 8.36 -11.13
C GLY A 247 4.19 7.56 -11.37
N ALA A 248 3.00 8.11 -11.10
CA ALA A 248 1.74 7.45 -11.43
C ALA A 248 1.62 7.22 -12.94
N SER A 249 1.43 5.96 -13.34
CA SER A 249 1.16 5.58 -14.73
C SER A 249 -0.28 5.87 -15.11
N ILE A 250 -1.21 5.75 -14.16
CA ILE A 250 -2.64 5.98 -14.32
C ILE A 250 -3.29 6.27 -12.96
N ILE A 251 -4.42 7.01 -12.98
CA ILE A 251 -5.22 7.28 -11.79
C ILE A 251 -6.60 6.65 -11.89
N LEU A 252 -7.13 6.26 -10.73
CA LEU A 252 -8.51 5.82 -10.56
C LEU A 252 -9.17 6.72 -9.53
N VAL A 253 -10.12 7.56 -9.96
CA VAL A 253 -10.90 8.40 -9.05
C VAL A 253 -12.22 7.71 -8.75
N LEU A 254 -12.37 7.19 -7.54
CA LEU A 254 -13.56 6.46 -7.12
C LEU A 254 -14.54 7.37 -6.40
N PHE A 255 -15.83 7.15 -6.70
CA PHE A 255 -16.94 7.70 -5.93
C PHE A 255 -18.00 6.62 -5.68
N ASP A 256 -18.91 6.88 -4.75
CA ASP A 256 -20.03 5.99 -4.39
C ASP A 256 -21.30 6.45 -5.12
N LEU A 257 -21.86 5.59 -5.97
CA LEU A 257 -23.09 5.86 -6.74
C LEU A 257 -24.30 6.21 -5.88
N SER A 258 -24.28 5.82 -4.60
CA SER A 258 -25.32 6.13 -3.62
C SER A 258 -25.05 7.38 -2.77
N ASN A 259 -23.95 8.13 -3.08
CA ASN A 259 -23.53 9.29 -2.29
C ASN A 259 -23.18 10.49 -3.17
N ALA A 260 -24.11 11.44 -3.26
CA ALA A 260 -23.94 12.66 -4.08
C ALA A 260 -22.72 13.50 -3.67
N MET A 261 -22.35 13.54 -2.37
CA MET A 261 -21.23 14.32 -1.89
C MET A 261 -19.90 13.75 -2.39
N SER A 262 -19.74 12.41 -2.39
CA SER A 262 -18.55 11.78 -2.93
C SER A 262 -18.37 12.04 -4.43
N PHE A 263 -19.45 12.15 -5.17
CA PHE A 263 -19.45 12.54 -6.58
C PHE A 263 -19.08 14.02 -6.75
N ALA A 264 -19.66 14.91 -5.96
CA ALA A 264 -19.35 16.35 -5.97
C ALA A 264 -17.88 16.64 -5.64
N ASN A 265 -17.21 15.77 -4.87
CA ASN A 265 -15.81 15.90 -4.49
C ASN A 265 -14.82 15.36 -5.55
N VAL A 266 -15.28 14.66 -6.59
CA VAL A 266 -14.41 14.12 -7.66
C VAL A 266 -13.50 15.18 -8.29
N PRO A 267 -13.98 16.38 -8.67
CA PRO A 267 -13.12 17.43 -9.22
C PRO A 267 -12.01 17.87 -8.27
N LYS A 268 -12.27 17.85 -6.96
CA LYS A 268 -11.26 18.20 -5.95
C LYS A 268 -10.13 17.16 -5.93
N TRP A 269 -10.46 15.87 -5.96
CA TRP A 269 -9.47 14.79 -6.03
C TRP A 269 -8.64 14.83 -7.31
N TYR A 270 -9.29 15.09 -8.44
CA TYR A 270 -8.61 15.26 -9.72
C TYR A 270 -7.66 16.46 -9.70
N GLN A 271 -8.11 17.61 -9.19
CA GLN A 271 -7.29 18.81 -9.09
C GLN A 271 -6.13 18.64 -8.09
N ASP A 272 -6.34 17.90 -6.99
CA ASP A 272 -5.30 17.62 -6.01
C ASP A 272 -4.10 16.91 -6.67
N ILE A 273 -4.34 15.84 -7.43
CA ILE A 273 -3.25 15.16 -8.13
C ILE A 273 -2.69 15.97 -9.31
N LYS A 274 -3.52 16.68 -10.07
CA LYS A 274 -3.09 17.48 -11.21
C LYS A 274 -2.09 18.57 -10.82
N ASN A 275 -2.24 19.16 -9.63
CA ASN A 275 -1.34 20.19 -9.11
C ASN A 275 0.07 19.67 -8.80
N TYR A 276 0.26 18.34 -8.71
CA TYR A 276 1.54 17.69 -8.38
C TYR A 276 2.19 16.96 -9.54
N MET A 277 1.46 16.75 -10.63
CA MET A 277 2.04 16.20 -11.84
C MET A 277 2.71 17.35 -12.62
N LYS A 278 3.88 17.08 -13.19
CA LYS A 278 4.58 18.05 -14.06
C LYS A 278 3.68 18.40 -15.24
N ASP A 279 3.62 19.66 -15.60
CA ASP A 279 2.69 20.25 -16.60
C ASP A 279 2.64 19.56 -17.97
N ASP A 280 3.66 18.78 -18.35
CA ASP A 280 3.76 18.11 -19.65
C ASP A 280 3.17 16.68 -19.69
N GLN A 281 2.71 16.12 -18.58
CA GLN A 281 2.11 14.78 -18.57
C GLN A 281 0.58 14.87 -18.58
N ALA A 282 -0.05 14.44 -19.67
CA ALA A 282 -1.49 14.21 -19.69
C ALA A 282 -1.87 13.20 -18.61
N LEU A 283 -2.69 13.60 -17.65
CA LEU A 283 -3.17 12.76 -16.56
C LEU A 283 -4.16 11.74 -17.11
N LYS A 284 -3.69 10.52 -17.35
CA LYS A 284 -4.53 9.41 -17.82
C LYS A 284 -5.27 8.78 -16.67
N GLY A 285 -6.54 8.41 -16.85
CA GLY A 285 -7.27 7.80 -15.76
C GLY A 285 -8.69 7.38 -16.06
N TYR A 286 -9.32 6.91 -14.99
CA TYR A 286 -10.71 6.50 -14.97
C TYR A 286 -11.46 7.16 -13.81
N LEU A 287 -12.68 7.62 -14.11
CA LEU A 287 -13.68 7.90 -13.10
C LEU A 287 -14.49 6.62 -12.86
N ILE A 288 -14.50 6.13 -11.62
CA ILE A 288 -15.13 4.85 -11.29
C ILE A 288 -16.27 5.06 -10.31
N GLY A 289 -17.50 4.78 -10.76
CA GLY A 289 -18.68 4.68 -9.91
C GLY A 289 -18.73 3.31 -9.23
N ASN A 290 -18.53 3.27 -7.91
CA ASN A 290 -18.59 2.04 -7.14
C ASN A 290 -19.96 1.87 -6.47
N LYS A 291 -20.26 0.65 -6.02
CA LYS A 291 -21.51 0.21 -5.38
C LYS A 291 -22.69 0.21 -6.32
N ASN A 292 -22.49 -0.20 -7.59
CA ASN A 292 -23.56 -0.35 -8.57
C ASN A 292 -24.61 -1.40 -8.15
N ASP A 293 -24.28 -2.29 -7.20
CA ASP A 293 -25.20 -3.23 -6.55
C ASP A 293 -26.32 -2.54 -5.76
N LEU A 294 -26.12 -1.29 -5.32
CA LEU A 294 -27.10 -0.52 -4.55
C LEU A 294 -28.12 0.20 -5.47
N ILE A 295 -28.70 -0.53 -6.41
CA ILE A 295 -29.62 0.00 -7.46
C ILE A 295 -30.70 0.93 -6.88
N LYS A 296 -31.38 0.50 -5.80
CA LYS A 296 -32.46 1.28 -5.16
C LYS A 296 -31.99 2.51 -4.39
N LYS A 297 -30.70 2.62 -4.11
CA LYS A 297 -30.08 3.74 -3.39
C LYS A 297 -29.24 4.63 -4.30
N ARG A 298 -29.21 4.33 -5.58
CA ARG A 298 -28.47 5.12 -6.57
C ARG A 298 -28.96 6.55 -6.60
N ILE A 299 -28.07 7.50 -6.45
CA ILE A 299 -28.32 8.96 -6.50
C ILE A 299 -27.68 9.58 -7.74
N VAL A 300 -26.48 9.12 -8.13
CA VAL A 300 -25.75 9.65 -9.26
C VAL A 300 -26.16 8.93 -10.53
N SER A 301 -26.65 9.68 -11.52
CA SER A 301 -27.01 9.13 -12.83
C SER A 301 -25.74 8.80 -13.65
N GLU A 302 -25.84 7.78 -14.49
CA GLU A 302 -24.77 7.43 -15.43
C GLU A 302 -24.45 8.61 -16.38
N SER A 303 -25.47 9.31 -16.86
CA SER A 303 -25.34 10.49 -17.73
C SER A 303 -24.50 11.60 -17.07
N ASP A 304 -24.74 11.88 -15.78
CA ASP A 304 -23.98 12.93 -15.08
C ASP A 304 -22.53 12.49 -14.83
N ALA A 305 -22.32 11.22 -14.52
CA ALA A 305 -20.99 10.65 -14.33
C ALA A 305 -20.17 10.67 -15.65
N ILE A 306 -20.78 10.33 -16.79
CA ILE A 306 -20.14 10.41 -18.11
C ILE A 306 -19.78 11.85 -18.44
N LYS A 307 -20.67 12.82 -18.20
CA LYS A 307 -20.40 14.26 -18.45
C LYS A 307 -19.21 14.75 -17.61
N LEU A 308 -19.17 14.38 -16.32
CA LEU A 308 -18.07 14.76 -15.45
C LEU A 308 -16.76 14.11 -15.89
N ALA A 309 -16.76 12.82 -16.23
CA ALA A 309 -15.58 12.13 -16.73
C ALA A 309 -15.03 12.80 -17.99
N TYR A 310 -15.91 13.14 -18.96
CA TYR A 310 -15.54 13.87 -20.17
C TYR A 310 -14.90 15.24 -19.85
N THR A 311 -15.46 16.00 -18.91
CA THR A 311 -14.90 17.29 -18.48
C THR A 311 -13.50 17.18 -17.86
N LEU A 312 -13.21 16.04 -17.22
CA LEU A 312 -11.92 15.77 -16.57
C LEU A 312 -10.94 14.98 -17.47
N ASP A 313 -11.30 14.73 -18.73
CA ASP A 313 -10.52 13.86 -19.64
C ASP A 313 -10.26 12.45 -19.07
N LEU A 314 -11.28 11.88 -18.42
CA LEU A 314 -11.27 10.54 -17.84
C LEU A 314 -12.25 9.62 -18.57
N GLU A 315 -11.97 8.31 -18.61
CA GLU A 315 -12.96 7.33 -19.02
C GLU A 315 -13.84 6.94 -17.81
N TYR A 316 -15.14 6.73 -18.06
CA TYR A 316 -16.08 6.32 -17.02
C TYR A 316 -16.33 4.82 -17.03
N LEU A 317 -16.36 4.22 -15.83
CA LEU A 317 -16.73 2.81 -15.58
C LEU A 317 -17.51 2.68 -14.27
N GLU A 318 -18.36 1.67 -14.18
CA GLU A 318 -19.08 1.29 -12.96
C GLU A 318 -18.68 -0.12 -12.48
N ILE A 319 -18.58 -0.27 -11.16
CA ILE A 319 -18.20 -1.53 -10.52
C ILE A 319 -19.01 -1.77 -9.24
N SER A 320 -18.98 -2.99 -8.76
CA SER A 320 -19.29 -3.32 -7.36
C SER A 320 -18.15 -4.06 -6.71
N ALA A 321 -17.48 -3.44 -5.76
CA ALA A 321 -16.48 -4.13 -4.93
C ALA A 321 -17.12 -5.25 -4.08
N LEU A 322 -18.41 -5.11 -3.71
CA LEU A 322 -19.14 -6.11 -2.92
C LEU A 322 -19.38 -7.39 -3.71
N THR A 323 -19.94 -7.29 -4.90
CA THR A 323 -20.29 -8.45 -5.73
C THR A 323 -19.15 -8.92 -6.62
N GLY A 324 -18.14 -8.07 -6.86
CA GLY A 324 -17.06 -8.28 -7.83
C GLY A 324 -17.45 -7.84 -9.25
N ASP A 325 -18.70 -7.37 -9.45
CA ASP A 325 -19.16 -6.99 -10.78
C ASP A 325 -18.25 -5.95 -11.42
N ASN A 326 -17.83 -6.26 -12.65
CA ASN A 326 -16.94 -5.46 -13.50
C ASN A 326 -15.57 -5.07 -12.91
N VAL A 327 -15.17 -5.59 -11.73
CA VAL A 327 -13.89 -5.22 -11.10
C VAL A 327 -12.73 -5.79 -11.92
N GLU A 328 -12.69 -7.09 -12.17
CA GLU A 328 -11.61 -7.74 -12.93
C GLU A 328 -11.49 -7.15 -14.34
N ASN A 329 -12.62 -7.00 -15.05
CA ASN A 329 -12.65 -6.42 -16.40
C ASN A 329 -12.08 -4.99 -16.44
N THR A 330 -12.37 -4.19 -15.40
CA THR A 330 -11.85 -2.82 -15.28
C THR A 330 -10.32 -2.82 -15.22
N PHE A 331 -9.72 -3.63 -14.35
CA PHE A 331 -8.26 -3.66 -14.22
C PHE A 331 -7.57 -4.29 -15.45
N GLN A 332 -8.18 -5.29 -16.08
CA GLN A 332 -7.68 -5.82 -17.36
C GLN A 332 -7.72 -4.77 -18.48
N LYS A 333 -8.79 -3.96 -18.55
CA LYS A 333 -8.89 -2.84 -19.50
C LYS A 333 -7.81 -1.80 -19.25
N ILE A 334 -7.58 -1.45 -17.98
CA ILE A 334 -6.53 -0.53 -17.56
C ILE A 334 -5.15 -1.05 -18.01
N ALA A 335 -4.83 -2.30 -17.72
CA ALA A 335 -3.56 -2.90 -18.07
C ALA A 335 -3.33 -2.94 -19.59
N LYS A 336 -4.34 -3.36 -20.37
CA LYS A 336 -4.29 -3.34 -21.84
C LYS A 336 -4.07 -1.93 -22.39
N LYS A 337 -4.66 -0.92 -21.77
CA LYS A 337 -4.46 0.49 -22.15
C LYS A 337 -3.03 0.93 -21.88
N LEU A 338 -2.48 0.59 -20.70
CA LEU A 338 -1.12 0.92 -20.30
C LEU A 338 -0.05 0.28 -21.20
N LEU A 339 -0.31 -0.91 -21.75
CA LEU A 339 0.60 -1.58 -22.69
C LEU A 339 0.64 -0.92 -24.07
N ARG A 340 -0.34 -0.11 -24.44
CA ARG A 340 -0.41 0.57 -25.74
C ARG A 340 0.34 1.91 -25.77
N TYR A 341 0.80 2.37 -24.63
CA TYR A 341 1.59 3.57 -24.44
C TYR A 341 3.05 3.26 -24.15
#